data_2d134dc14b80be3d090a908c1a164af4
#
_entry.id   2d134dc14b80be3d090a908c1a164af4
#
_cell.length_a   1.000
_cell.length_b   1.000
_cell.length_c   1.000
_cell.angle_alpha   90.00
_cell.angle_beta   90.00
_cell.angle_gamma   90.00
#
_symmetry.space_group_name_H-M   'P 1'
#
loop_
_entity.id
_entity.type
_entity.pdbx_description
1 polymer ?
#
loop_
_entity_poly.entity_id
_entity_poly.type
_entity_poly.pdbx_seq_one_letter_code
_entity_poly.pdbx_strand_id
1 'polypeptide(L)'
;LSDISKSEAINTMAQGLKHTLKMLYQNEKIDGVIGMGGLQNTEICTAAMRELPLGFPKVMVSTVASGRRYFASVVGKSDIVTIPSIVDFNGINRVSSVILSSAVAAICAMAKEKQEICWAGPCKVIASTMMGVTNDTVVLASQLMKDKGFEVLSFHSTGAGGATLEGM
;
A
#
# COMPACT_ATOMS: atom_id res chain seq x y z
N LEU A 1 29.41 8.25 12.17
CA LEU A 1 27.92 8.23 12.33
C LEU A 1 27.41 9.20 13.41
N SER A 2 28.32 9.93 14.11
CA SER A 2 27.99 10.81 15.25
C SER A 2 27.40 12.18 14.85
N ASP A 3 27.41 12.55 13.57
CA ASP A 3 27.05 13.89 13.11
C ASP A 3 25.76 13.96 12.25
N ILE A 4 25.06 12.84 12.09
CA ILE A 4 23.83 12.78 11.29
C ILE A 4 22.63 12.93 12.22
N SER A 5 21.73 13.85 11.90
CA SER A 5 20.48 14.00 12.64
C SER A 5 19.61 12.75 12.52
N LYS A 6 18.75 12.50 13.53
CA LYS A 6 17.83 11.35 13.52
C LYS A 6 16.93 11.36 12.28
N SER A 7 16.50 12.52 11.83
CA SER A 7 15.67 12.68 10.63
C SER A 7 16.42 12.30 9.35
N GLU A 8 17.66 12.71 9.22
CA GLU A 8 18.53 12.33 8.08
C GLU A 8 18.83 10.83 8.07
N ALA A 9 19.07 10.22 9.23
CA ALA A 9 19.25 8.78 9.33
C ALA A 9 18.02 7.99 8.88
N ILE A 10 16.80 8.39 9.33
CA ILE A 10 15.54 7.79 8.90
C ILE A 10 15.35 7.93 7.40
N ASN A 11 15.61 9.12 6.85
CA ASN A 11 15.47 9.37 5.42
C ASN A 11 16.45 8.53 4.59
N THR A 12 17.71 8.46 5.03
CA THR A 12 18.73 7.63 4.38
C THR A 12 18.34 6.16 4.38
N MET A 13 17.86 5.63 5.51
CA MET A 13 17.36 4.25 5.59
C MET A 13 16.16 4.01 4.68
N ALA A 14 15.22 4.94 4.64
CA ALA A 14 14.06 4.85 3.76
C ALA A 14 14.46 4.82 2.28
N GLN A 15 15.38 5.67 1.85
CA GLN A 15 15.89 5.68 0.48
C GLN A 15 16.64 4.38 0.14
N GLY A 16 17.49 3.89 1.04
CA GLY A 16 18.18 2.61 0.87
C GLY A 16 17.20 1.44 0.71
N LEU A 17 16.17 1.39 1.57
CA LEU A 17 15.16 0.34 1.51
C LEU A 17 14.30 0.43 0.23
N LYS A 18 13.92 1.64 -0.20
CA LYS A 18 13.25 1.85 -1.49
C LYS A 18 14.05 1.29 -2.66
N HIS A 19 15.32 1.65 -2.74
CA HIS A 19 16.21 1.15 -3.79
C HIS A 19 16.31 -0.38 -3.76
N THR A 20 16.54 -0.96 -2.60
CA THR A 20 16.67 -2.40 -2.41
C THR A 20 15.40 -3.16 -2.80
N LEU A 21 14.23 -2.71 -2.32
CA LEU A 21 12.96 -3.37 -2.65
C LEU A 21 12.64 -3.28 -4.14
N LYS A 22 12.88 -2.12 -4.76
CA LYS A 22 12.68 -1.95 -6.20
C LYS A 22 13.59 -2.87 -7.00
N MET A 23 14.86 -2.97 -6.63
CA MET A 23 15.81 -3.88 -7.27
C MET A 23 15.39 -5.35 -7.11
N LEU A 24 14.98 -5.77 -5.91
CA LEU A 24 14.54 -7.14 -5.66
C LEU A 24 13.28 -7.48 -6.45
N TYR A 25 12.32 -6.55 -6.51
CA TYR A 25 11.11 -6.71 -7.32
C TYR A 25 11.42 -6.83 -8.81
N GLN A 26 12.23 -5.90 -9.36
CA GLN A 26 12.60 -5.89 -10.78
C GLN A 26 13.38 -7.14 -11.22
N ASN A 27 14.12 -7.74 -10.31
CA ASN A 27 14.84 -8.99 -10.55
C ASN A 27 14.06 -10.25 -10.17
N GLU A 28 12.75 -10.12 -9.89
CA GLU A 28 11.85 -11.24 -9.52
C GLU A 28 12.37 -12.08 -8.34
N LYS A 29 13.02 -11.42 -7.37
CA LYS A 29 13.59 -12.08 -6.18
C LYS A 29 12.65 -12.14 -4.99
N ILE A 30 11.52 -11.45 -5.06
CA ILE A 30 10.51 -11.39 -4.00
C ILE A 30 9.10 -11.46 -4.60
N ASP A 31 8.19 -12.14 -3.91
CA ASP A 31 6.76 -12.25 -4.26
C ASP A 31 5.84 -11.48 -3.31
N GLY A 32 6.40 -10.90 -2.29
CA GLY A 32 5.70 -10.06 -1.31
C GLY A 32 6.66 -9.45 -0.32
N VAL A 33 6.19 -8.47 0.45
CA VAL A 33 6.98 -7.79 1.48
C VAL A 33 6.17 -7.65 2.76
N ILE A 34 6.78 -8.01 3.88
CA ILE A 34 6.25 -7.79 5.22
C ILE A 34 7.21 -6.89 6.02
N GLY A 35 6.67 -5.84 6.60
CA GLY A 35 7.37 -4.97 7.54
C GLY A 35 6.79 -5.05 8.93
N MET A 36 7.57 -4.76 9.95
CA MET A 36 7.09 -4.69 11.32
C MET A 36 7.80 -3.61 12.13
N GLY A 37 7.11 -3.00 13.08
CA GLY A 37 7.73 -2.09 14.03
C GLY A 37 6.83 -0.99 14.58
N GLY A 38 7.46 -0.09 15.32
CA GLY A 38 6.87 1.15 15.82
C GLY A 38 6.83 2.24 14.75
N LEU A 39 6.59 3.49 15.18
CA LEU A 39 6.39 4.63 14.30
C LEU A 39 7.47 4.76 13.21
N GLN A 40 8.74 4.81 13.59
CA GLN A 40 9.83 5.05 12.63
C GLN A 40 9.98 3.91 11.62
N ASN A 41 9.94 2.65 12.07
CA ASN A 41 10.01 1.51 11.17
C ASN A 41 8.78 1.44 10.26
N THR A 42 7.61 1.83 10.75
CA THR A 42 6.40 1.93 9.93
C THR A 42 6.60 2.96 8.81
N GLU A 43 7.12 4.14 9.12
CA GLU A 43 7.40 5.18 8.12
C GLU A 43 8.42 4.72 7.07
N ILE A 44 9.53 4.12 7.49
CA ILE A 44 10.58 3.61 6.61
C ILE A 44 10.03 2.49 5.71
N CYS A 45 9.40 1.48 6.29
CA CYS A 45 8.90 0.33 5.55
C CYS A 45 7.81 0.73 4.55
N THR A 46 6.82 1.51 4.99
CA THR A 46 5.71 1.90 4.11
C THR A 46 6.15 2.87 3.03
N ALA A 47 7.13 3.75 3.29
CA ALA A 47 7.73 4.58 2.26
C ALA A 47 8.37 3.74 1.14
N ALA A 48 9.01 2.64 1.49
CA ALA A 48 9.58 1.71 0.51
C ALA A 48 8.53 0.85 -0.17
N MET A 49 7.52 0.36 0.56
CA MET A 49 6.41 -0.43 0.02
C MET A 49 5.59 0.34 -1.02
N ARG A 50 5.46 1.67 -0.88
CA ARG A 50 4.75 2.53 -1.84
C ARG A 50 5.42 2.64 -3.21
N GLU A 51 6.68 2.26 -3.33
CA GLU A 51 7.40 2.19 -4.63
C GLU A 51 7.09 0.90 -5.42
N LEU A 52 6.47 -0.08 -4.76
CA LEU A 52 6.06 -1.32 -5.40
C LEU A 52 4.68 -1.15 -6.06
N PRO A 53 4.40 -1.83 -7.17
CA PRO A 53 3.16 -1.65 -7.91
C PRO A 53 1.92 -2.06 -7.09
N LEU A 54 0.76 -1.55 -7.49
CA LEU A 54 -0.53 -2.03 -7.00
C LEU A 54 -0.71 -3.51 -7.34
N GLY A 55 -1.31 -4.26 -6.42
CA GLY A 55 -1.46 -5.72 -6.54
C GLY A 55 -0.26 -6.52 -6.03
N PHE A 56 0.93 -5.92 -5.91
CA PHE A 56 2.05 -6.62 -5.28
C PHE A 56 1.81 -6.76 -3.77
N PRO A 57 1.96 -7.97 -3.18
CA PRO A 57 1.65 -8.24 -1.78
C PRO A 57 2.48 -7.42 -0.79
N LYS A 58 1.80 -6.59 0.04
CA LYS A 58 2.44 -5.70 1.02
C LYS A 58 1.70 -5.77 2.35
N VAL A 59 2.38 -6.17 3.42
CA VAL A 59 1.83 -6.24 4.78
C VAL A 59 2.72 -5.46 5.75
N MET A 60 2.12 -4.58 6.55
CA MET A 60 2.80 -3.85 7.62
C MET A 60 2.18 -4.16 8.97
N VAL A 61 2.93 -4.78 9.88
CA VAL A 61 2.52 -4.99 11.28
C VAL A 61 3.06 -3.82 12.12
N SER A 62 2.17 -3.01 12.69
CA SER A 62 2.55 -1.73 13.29
C SER A 62 1.92 -1.49 14.66
N THR A 63 2.70 -0.94 15.59
CA THR A 63 2.18 -0.49 16.89
C THR A 63 1.31 0.75 16.77
N VAL A 64 1.38 1.48 15.65
CA VAL A 64 0.65 2.72 15.40
C VAL A 64 -0.47 2.59 14.36
N ALA A 65 -0.76 1.37 13.92
CA ALA A 65 -1.79 1.10 12.90
C ALA A 65 -3.23 1.44 13.34
N SER A 66 -3.47 1.69 14.63
CA SER A 66 -4.81 1.95 15.20
C SER A 66 -5.20 3.43 15.27
N GLY A 67 -4.32 4.36 14.90
CA GLY A 67 -4.53 5.80 15.03
C GLY A 67 -5.12 6.46 13.78
N ARG A 68 -6.21 7.25 13.93
CA ARG A 68 -6.86 7.96 12.80
C ARG A 68 -5.93 8.88 11.99
N ARG A 69 -4.88 9.43 12.59
CA ARG A 69 -3.98 10.40 11.94
C ARG A 69 -2.85 9.76 11.12
N TYR A 70 -2.52 8.50 11.38
CA TYR A 70 -1.37 7.85 10.76
C TYR A 70 -1.71 7.05 9.50
N PHE A 71 -2.96 6.60 9.36
CA PHE A 71 -3.33 5.71 8.27
C PHE A 71 -3.05 6.34 6.88
N ALA A 72 -3.48 7.56 6.65
CA ALA A 72 -3.30 8.23 5.37
C ALA A 72 -1.81 8.50 5.03
N SER A 73 -0.99 8.86 6.03
CA SER A 73 0.44 9.09 5.82
C SER A 73 1.24 7.80 5.63
N VAL A 74 0.79 6.72 6.23
CA VAL A 74 1.45 5.40 6.19
C VAL A 74 1.13 4.66 4.89
N VAL A 75 -0.15 4.50 4.58
CA VAL A 75 -0.61 3.76 3.40
C VAL A 75 -0.52 4.62 2.14
N GLY A 76 -0.85 5.91 2.24
CA GLY A 76 -0.81 6.84 1.12
C GLY A 76 -1.72 6.39 -0.02
N LYS A 77 -1.16 6.26 -1.21
CA LYS A 77 -1.82 5.84 -2.46
C LYS A 77 -1.69 4.33 -2.73
N SER A 78 -1.11 3.56 -1.81
CA SER A 78 -0.78 2.14 -1.99
C SER A 78 -1.79 1.22 -1.29
N ASP A 79 -1.83 0.00 -1.73
CA ASP A 79 -2.66 -1.11 -1.24
C ASP A 79 -1.98 -1.90 -0.09
N ILE A 80 -1.29 -1.22 0.82
CA ILE A 80 -0.62 -1.83 1.97
C ILE A 80 -1.65 -2.31 2.98
N VAL A 81 -1.65 -3.61 3.28
CA VAL A 81 -2.43 -4.18 4.38
C VAL A 81 -1.74 -3.87 5.70
N THR A 82 -2.42 -3.17 6.60
CA THR A 82 -1.88 -2.82 7.92
C THR A 82 -2.53 -3.67 9.00
N ILE A 83 -1.71 -4.27 9.86
CA ILE A 83 -2.15 -5.09 10.98
C ILE A 83 -1.66 -4.45 12.28
N PRO A 84 -2.56 -4.09 13.21
CA PRO A 84 -2.17 -3.61 14.53
C PRO A 84 -1.41 -4.69 15.31
N SER A 85 -0.24 -4.37 15.85
CA SER A 85 0.53 -5.33 16.65
C SER A 85 -0.08 -5.61 18.02
N ILE A 86 -0.96 -4.72 18.49
CA ILE A 86 -1.62 -4.73 19.80
C ILE A 86 -0.64 -4.50 20.96
N VAL A 87 0.52 -5.15 20.92
CA VAL A 87 1.60 -5.00 21.90
C VAL A 87 2.87 -4.48 21.21
N ASP A 88 3.76 -3.89 21.98
CA ASP A 88 5.08 -3.50 21.50
C ASP A 88 5.96 -4.72 21.17
N PHE A 89 6.91 -4.49 20.26
CA PHE A 89 7.89 -5.50 19.84
C PHE A 89 9.00 -5.66 20.89
N ASN A 90 8.64 -6.20 22.04
CA ASN A 90 9.58 -6.54 23.12
C ASN A 90 9.63 -8.06 23.30
N GLY A 91 10.22 -8.73 22.33
CA GLY A 91 10.26 -10.20 22.27
C GLY A 91 8.95 -10.85 21.85
N ILE A 92 8.95 -12.17 21.80
CA ILE A 92 7.77 -12.98 21.47
C ILE A 92 6.98 -13.29 22.74
N ASN A 93 5.71 -12.95 22.70
CA ASN A 93 4.75 -13.26 23.76
C ASN A 93 3.48 -13.88 23.15
N ARG A 94 2.50 -14.26 23.98
CA ARG A 94 1.27 -14.92 23.52
C ARG A 94 0.48 -14.10 22.50
N VAL A 95 0.45 -12.77 22.64
CA VAL A 95 -0.26 -11.87 21.73
C VAL A 95 0.53 -11.67 20.44
N SER A 96 1.80 -11.27 20.55
CA SER A 96 2.64 -11.04 19.38
C SER A 96 2.81 -12.28 18.53
N SER A 97 2.89 -13.48 19.13
CA SER A 97 2.97 -14.75 18.40
C SER A 97 1.76 -14.96 17.49
N VAL A 98 0.54 -14.75 18.01
CA VAL A 98 -0.71 -14.90 17.23
C VAL A 98 -0.78 -13.86 16.10
N ILE A 99 -0.50 -12.59 16.40
CA ILE A 99 -0.58 -11.52 15.41
C ILE A 99 0.46 -11.71 14.29
N LEU A 100 1.70 -12.05 14.63
CA LEU A 100 2.74 -12.29 13.64
C LEU A 100 2.45 -13.53 12.79
N SER A 101 1.95 -14.61 13.39
CA SER A 101 1.53 -15.80 12.65
C SER A 101 0.41 -15.49 11.66
N SER A 102 -0.57 -14.67 12.04
CA SER A 102 -1.65 -14.23 11.17
C SER A 102 -1.12 -13.35 10.02
N ALA A 103 -0.18 -12.44 10.32
CA ALA A 103 0.44 -11.59 9.31
C ALA A 103 1.26 -12.40 8.29
N VAL A 104 2.00 -13.41 8.75
CA VAL A 104 2.74 -14.34 7.87
C VAL A 104 1.78 -15.15 7.01
N ALA A 105 0.71 -15.69 7.59
CA ALA A 105 -0.30 -16.41 6.82
C ALA A 105 -0.95 -15.54 5.75
N ALA A 106 -1.26 -14.27 6.08
CA ALA A 106 -1.83 -13.31 5.14
C ALA A 106 -0.87 -13.03 3.97
N ILE A 107 0.38 -12.67 4.23
CA ILE A 107 1.34 -12.38 3.15
C ILE A 107 1.63 -13.59 2.27
N CYS A 108 1.72 -14.78 2.86
CA CYS A 108 1.91 -16.01 2.10
C CYS A 108 0.71 -16.32 1.19
N ALA A 109 -0.52 -16.13 1.68
CA ALA A 109 -1.72 -16.29 0.86
C ALA A 109 -1.76 -15.27 -0.28
N MET A 110 -1.51 -13.99 0.01
CA MET A 110 -1.43 -12.94 -1.00
C MET A 110 -0.37 -13.23 -2.07
N ALA A 111 0.80 -13.75 -1.67
CA ALA A 111 1.88 -14.07 -2.61
C ALA A 111 1.54 -15.26 -3.51
N LYS A 112 0.77 -16.23 -3.03
CA LYS A 112 0.31 -17.37 -3.84
C LYS A 112 -0.74 -16.96 -4.87
N GLU A 113 -1.64 -16.05 -4.50
CA GLU A 113 -2.73 -15.55 -5.34
C GLU A 113 -2.35 -14.27 -6.08
N LYS A 114 -1.07 -13.88 -6.07
CA LYS A 114 -0.57 -12.66 -6.71
C LYS A 114 -1.02 -12.57 -8.16
N GLN A 115 -1.72 -11.49 -8.49
CA GLN A 115 -2.11 -11.16 -9.86
C GLN A 115 -1.57 -9.78 -10.20
N GLU A 116 -0.98 -9.65 -11.35
CA GLU A 116 -0.53 -8.35 -11.86
C GLU A 116 -1.67 -7.63 -12.54
N ILE A 117 -1.79 -6.33 -12.30
CA ILE A 117 -2.75 -5.48 -13.01
C ILE A 117 -2.22 -5.28 -14.43
N CYS A 118 -2.86 -5.92 -15.40
CA CYS A 118 -2.51 -5.74 -16.81
C CYS A 118 -3.21 -4.49 -17.35
N TRP A 119 -2.49 -3.40 -17.49
CA TRP A 119 -3.00 -2.15 -18.09
C TRP A 119 -3.12 -2.22 -19.62
N ALA A 120 -2.46 -3.17 -20.25
CA ALA A 120 -2.46 -3.39 -21.71
C ALA A 120 -3.57 -4.34 -22.16
N GLY A 121 -4.75 -4.23 -21.62
CA GLY A 121 -5.91 -5.06 -21.97
C GLY A 121 -6.56 -4.68 -23.31
N PRO A 122 -7.51 -5.48 -23.79
CA PRO A 122 -8.25 -5.21 -25.03
C PRO A 122 -9.17 -3.97 -24.93
N CYS A 123 -9.54 -3.57 -23.74
CA CYS A 123 -10.38 -2.41 -23.47
C CYS A 123 -9.54 -1.20 -23.08
N LYS A 124 -9.89 -0.04 -23.62
CA LYS A 124 -9.32 1.23 -23.15
C LYS A 124 -9.90 1.57 -21.79
N VAL A 125 -9.04 1.99 -20.86
CA VAL A 125 -9.42 2.34 -19.50
C VAL A 125 -9.71 3.84 -19.42
N ILE A 126 -10.81 4.19 -18.78
CA ILE A 126 -11.19 5.57 -18.46
C ILE A 126 -11.22 5.68 -16.93
N ALA A 127 -10.49 6.63 -16.38
CA ALA A 127 -10.53 6.94 -14.98
C ALA A 127 -11.40 8.16 -14.71
N SER A 128 -12.22 8.09 -13.66
CA SER A 128 -13.08 9.18 -13.21
C SER A 128 -13.00 9.34 -11.70
N THR A 129 -13.33 10.54 -11.20
CA THR A 129 -13.54 10.75 -9.76
C THR A 129 -15.02 10.87 -9.47
N MET A 130 -15.44 10.37 -8.30
CA MET A 130 -16.82 10.53 -7.85
C MET A 130 -16.87 11.02 -6.40
N MET A 131 -17.92 11.80 -6.10
CA MET A 131 -18.24 12.28 -4.76
C MET A 131 -19.76 12.27 -4.60
N GLY A 132 -20.29 12.27 -3.38
CA GLY A 132 -21.71 12.12 -3.11
C GLY A 132 -22.62 12.96 -4.00
N VAL A 133 -22.31 14.23 -4.20
CA VAL A 133 -23.10 15.17 -5.03
C VAL A 133 -23.04 14.92 -6.54
N THR A 134 -22.03 14.19 -7.03
CA THR A 134 -21.85 13.87 -8.46
C THR A 134 -22.11 12.40 -8.77
N ASN A 135 -22.55 11.62 -7.77
CA ASN A 135 -22.66 10.17 -7.87
C ASN A 135 -23.52 9.74 -9.08
N ASP A 136 -24.73 10.26 -9.19
CA ASP A 136 -25.68 9.86 -10.24
C ASP A 136 -25.16 10.19 -11.65
N THR A 137 -24.52 11.35 -11.79
CA THR A 137 -23.92 11.77 -13.07
C THR A 137 -22.76 10.85 -13.45
N VAL A 138 -21.88 10.52 -12.49
CA VAL A 138 -20.72 9.64 -12.75
C VAL A 138 -21.17 8.21 -13.04
N VAL A 139 -22.18 7.70 -12.34
CA VAL A 139 -22.76 6.38 -12.60
C VAL A 139 -23.32 6.30 -14.00
N LEU A 140 -24.15 7.29 -14.42
CA LEU A 140 -24.72 7.34 -15.77
C LEU A 140 -23.63 7.44 -16.84
N ALA A 141 -22.67 8.34 -16.67
CA ALA A 141 -21.56 8.50 -17.60
C ALA A 141 -20.73 7.21 -17.70
N SER A 142 -20.46 6.56 -16.56
CA SER A 142 -19.74 5.28 -16.54
C SER A 142 -20.47 4.19 -17.30
N GLN A 143 -21.79 4.12 -17.17
CA GLN A 143 -22.59 3.14 -17.93
C GLN A 143 -22.50 3.40 -19.43
N LEU A 144 -22.67 4.64 -19.87
CA LEU A 144 -22.56 5.02 -21.28
C LEU A 144 -21.17 4.70 -21.88
N MET A 145 -20.12 4.84 -21.08
CA MET A 145 -18.75 4.49 -21.49
C MET A 145 -18.55 2.97 -21.58
N LYS A 146 -19.07 2.21 -20.60
CA LYS A 146 -19.05 0.75 -20.62
C LYS A 146 -19.80 0.17 -21.84
N ASP A 147 -20.94 0.74 -22.18
CA ASP A 147 -21.72 0.35 -23.35
C ASP A 147 -20.95 0.57 -24.68
N LYS A 148 -19.97 1.46 -24.67
CA LYS A 148 -19.04 1.72 -25.77
C LYS A 148 -17.77 0.87 -25.71
N GLY A 149 -17.66 -0.08 -24.77
CA GLY A 149 -16.54 -1.00 -24.65
C GLY A 149 -15.33 -0.47 -23.87
N PHE A 150 -15.51 0.59 -23.08
CA PHE A 150 -14.46 1.07 -22.17
C PHE A 150 -14.57 0.39 -20.80
N GLU A 151 -13.43 0.15 -20.17
CA GLU A 151 -13.36 -0.13 -18.73
C GLU A 151 -13.36 1.20 -17.97
N VAL A 152 -14.17 1.33 -16.93
CA VAL A 152 -14.26 2.58 -16.15
C VAL A 152 -13.83 2.33 -14.71
N LEU A 153 -12.77 3.01 -14.30
CA LEU A 153 -12.27 3.05 -12.93
C LEU A 153 -12.76 4.32 -12.23
N SER A 154 -13.58 4.17 -11.20
CA SER A 154 -14.12 5.31 -10.45
C SER A 154 -13.40 5.43 -9.10
N PHE A 155 -12.72 6.55 -8.90
CA PHE A 155 -11.99 6.87 -7.68
C PHE A 155 -12.80 7.81 -6.79
N HIS A 156 -12.75 7.59 -5.48
CA HIS A 156 -13.36 8.54 -4.56
C HIS A 156 -12.57 9.86 -4.56
N SER A 157 -13.25 10.99 -4.80
CA SER A 157 -12.58 12.30 -5.01
C SER A 157 -11.78 12.78 -3.81
N THR A 158 -12.12 12.34 -2.59
CA THR A 158 -11.45 12.75 -1.36
C THR A 158 -10.47 11.70 -0.86
N GLY A 159 -9.40 12.15 -0.20
CA GLY A 159 -8.40 11.26 0.40
C GLY A 159 -7.47 10.61 -0.62
N ALA A 160 -7.20 9.32 -0.43
CA ALA A 160 -6.24 8.58 -1.26
C ALA A 160 -6.70 8.38 -2.71
N GLY A 161 -8.00 8.29 -2.97
CA GLY A 161 -8.53 7.98 -4.29
C GLY A 161 -8.19 9.01 -5.36
N GLY A 162 -8.48 10.30 -5.11
CA GLY A 162 -8.13 11.38 -6.04
C GLY A 162 -6.63 11.47 -6.27
N ALA A 163 -5.84 11.38 -5.19
CA ALA A 163 -4.40 11.40 -5.29
C ALA A 163 -3.81 10.16 -6.02
N THR A 164 -4.48 9.01 -5.92
CA THR A 164 -4.08 7.81 -6.68
C THR A 164 -4.31 8.01 -8.17
N LEU A 165 -5.47 8.55 -8.56
CA LEU A 165 -5.78 8.87 -9.95
C LEU A 165 -4.73 9.82 -10.57
N GLU A 166 -4.33 10.87 -9.84
CA GLU A 166 -3.32 11.83 -10.30
C GLU A 166 -1.91 11.22 -10.45
N GLY A 167 -1.66 10.10 -9.83
CA GLY A 167 -0.34 9.43 -9.82
C GLY A 167 -0.25 8.21 -10.72
N MET A 168 -1.35 7.83 -11.38
CA MET A 168 -1.40 6.77 -12.40
C MET A 168 -1.03 7.30 -13.78
#